data_e36cd45ef23c3fea008e627db6c27576
#
_entry.id   e36cd45ef23c3fea008e627db6c27576
#
_cell.length_a   1.000
_cell.length_b   1.000
_cell.length_c   1.000
_cell.angle_alpha   90.00
_cell.angle_beta   90.00
_cell.angle_gamma   90.00
#
_symmetry.space_group_name_H-M   'P 1'
#
loop_
_entity.id
_entity.type
_entity.pdbx_description
1 polymer ?
#
loop_
_entity_poly.entity_id
_entity_poly.type
_entity_poly.pdbx_seq_one_letter_code
_entity_poly.pdbx_strand_id
1 'polypeptide(L)'
;FKQKTAYEIRPRDWSSDVCSSDLVDQSSRYPAADGVAVNGRLTLSENIADNTGVRIAFYALLDQLAAQPRPTPAVDGFTPEQRFFLSWAQTWCEQASDANVRRRAQEDVHAPARWRTNGVLQNLDEFRKAFGCTAGTPMAPPNVCRVW
;
A
#
# COMPACT_ATOMS: atom_id res chain seq x y z
N PHE A 1 -10.37 23.35 2.31
CA PHE A 1 -9.45 22.67 1.37
C PHE A 1 -10.09 22.70 -0.01
N LYS A 2 -9.55 23.48 -0.97
CA LYS A 2 -10.00 23.39 -2.36
C LYS A 2 -9.45 22.09 -2.94
N GLN A 3 -10.31 21.15 -3.26
CA GLN A 3 -9.94 19.99 -4.08
C GLN A 3 -9.41 20.48 -5.43
N LYS A 4 -8.19 20.09 -5.77
CA LYS A 4 -7.67 20.29 -7.11
C LYS A 4 -8.46 19.40 -8.07
N THR A 5 -9.04 19.97 -9.10
CA THR A 5 -9.69 19.22 -10.16
C THR A 5 -8.66 18.44 -10.97
N ALA A 6 -9.05 17.37 -11.64
CA ALA A 6 -8.18 16.55 -12.48
C ALA A 6 -7.38 17.36 -13.55
N TYR A 7 -7.83 18.55 -13.88
CA TYR A 7 -7.17 19.50 -14.80
C TYR A 7 -6.03 20.30 -14.16
N GLU A 8 -5.96 20.38 -12.84
CA GLU A 8 -4.90 21.12 -12.12
C GLU A 8 -3.69 20.23 -11.80
N ILE A 9 -3.74 18.94 -12.12
CA ILE A 9 -2.61 18.02 -12.07
C ILE A 9 -1.75 18.30 -13.31
N ARG A 10 -0.68 19.07 -13.12
CA ARG A 10 0.23 19.38 -14.24
C ARG A 10 0.92 18.13 -14.75
N PRO A 11 1.07 17.94 -16.10
CA PRO A 11 1.75 16.78 -16.68
C PRO A 11 3.21 16.57 -16.21
N ARG A 12 3.83 17.55 -15.52
CA ARG A 12 5.19 17.47 -14.99
C ARG A 12 5.31 16.75 -13.64
N ASP A 13 4.19 16.49 -12.95
CA ASP A 13 4.21 15.74 -11.69
C ASP A 13 4.10 14.23 -11.93
N TRP A 14 4.06 13.82 -13.19
CA TRP A 14 4.14 12.43 -13.62
C TRP A 14 5.59 11.99 -13.74
N SER A 15 6.29 11.87 -12.64
CA SER A 15 7.52 11.06 -12.60
C SER A 15 7.16 9.56 -12.52
N SER A 16 6.21 9.14 -13.36
CA SER A 16 5.74 7.75 -13.38
C SER A 16 6.90 6.76 -13.56
N ASP A 17 7.91 7.15 -14.32
CA ASP A 17 9.07 6.29 -14.59
C ASP A 17 9.97 6.13 -13.34
N VAL A 18 10.16 7.19 -12.57
CA VAL A 18 10.98 7.15 -11.34
C VAL A 18 10.27 6.30 -10.27
N CYS A 19 8.98 6.54 -10.03
CA CYS A 19 8.22 5.73 -9.08
C CYS A 19 8.10 4.26 -9.50
N SER A 20 8.01 3.99 -10.80
CA SER A 20 7.93 2.62 -11.30
C SER A 20 9.23 1.85 -11.06
N SER A 21 10.39 2.46 -11.35
CA SER A 21 11.70 1.85 -11.07
C SER A 21 11.92 1.66 -9.58
N ASP A 22 11.58 2.67 -8.76
CA ASP A 22 11.71 2.59 -7.30
C ASP A 22 10.83 1.49 -6.71
N LEU A 23 9.62 1.30 -7.23
CA LEU A 23 8.71 0.25 -6.80
C LEU A 23 9.20 -1.15 -7.21
N VAL A 24 9.82 -1.28 -8.40
CA VAL A 24 10.52 -2.52 -8.80
C VAL A 24 11.66 -2.83 -7.84
N ASP A 25 12.51 -1.84 -7.55
CA ASP A 25 13.66 -2.02 -6.67
C ASP A 25 13.23 -2.30 -5.23
N GLN A 26 12.17 -1.64 -4.76
CA GLN A 26 11.59 -1.89 -3.44
C GLN A 26 11.07 -3.33 -3.35
N SER A 27 10.25 -3.75 -4.31
CA SER A 27 9.62 -5.07 -4.32
C SER A 27 10.63 -6.20 -4.47
N SER A 28 11.68 -6.00 -5.27
CA SER A 28 12.74 -6.98 -5.47
C SER A 28 13.58 -7.27 -4.21
N ARG A 29 13.46 -6.43 -3.19
CA ARG A 29 14.11 -6.64 -1.88
C ARG A 29 13.24 -7.43 -0.90
N TYR A 30 11.99 -7.71 -1.24
CA TYR A 30 11.08 -8.43 -0.36
C TYR A 30 11.36 -9.94 -0.38
N PRO A 31 11.67 -10.55 0.75
CA PRO A 31 11.80 -12.00 0.81
C PRO A 31 10.43 -12.66 0.63
N ALA A 32 10.34 -13.58 -0.33
CA ALA A 32 9.16 -14.41 -0.53
C ALA A 32 9.26 -15.70 0.29
N ALA A 33 10.39 -16.41 0.15
CA ALA A 33 10.75 -17.59 0.93
C ALA A 33 12.28 -17.63 1.08
N ASP A 34 12.83 -18.60 1.82
CA ASP A 34 14.28 -18.73 2.00
C ASP A 34 15.02 -18.76 0.66
N GLY A 35 15.90 -17.78 0.46
CA GLY A 35 16.71 -17.61 -0.74
C GLY A 35 15.94 -17.17 -2.00
N VAL A 36 14.64 -16.81 -1.88
CA VAL A 36 13.82 -16.33 -3.01
C VAL A 36 13.22 -14.97 -2.66
N ALA A 37 13.49 -13.97 -3.50
CA ALA A 37 12.87 -12.66 -3.41
C ALA A 37 11.67 -12.55 -4.38
N VAL A 38 10.82 -11.57 -4.15
CA VAL A 38 9.74 -11.20 -5.07
C VAL A 38 10.35 -10.71 -6.39
N ASN A 39 9.77 -11.12 -7.51
CA ASN A 39 10.11 -10.56 -8.81
C ASN A 39 9.42 -9.20 -8.98
N GLY A 40 10.10 -8.11 -8.57
CA GLY A 40 9.53 -6.77 -8.59
C GLY A 40 9.11 -6.28 -9.97
N ARG A 41 9.79 -6.73 -11.04
CA ARG A 41 9.41 -6.38 -12.42
C ARG A 41 8.13 -7.10 -12.86
N LEU A 42 8.01 -8.38 -12.52
CA LEU A 42 6.80 -9.17 -12.82
C LEU A 42 5.57 -8.65 -12.09
N THR A 43 5.75 -8.21 -10.84
CA THR A 43 4.64 -7.76 -9.97
C THR A 43 4.35 -6.27 -10.05
N LEU A 44 5.04 -5.51 -10.93
CA LEU A 44 4.98 -4.05 -10.93
C LEU A 44 3.57 -3.50 -11.15
N SER A 45 2.83 -3.99 -12.14
CA SER A 45 1.49 -3.48 -12.48
C SER A 45 0.51 -3.69 -11.33
N GLU A 46 0.57 -4.85 -10.69
CA GLU A 46 -0.29 -5.17 -9.55
C GLU A 46 0.11 -4.38 -8.30
N ASN A 47 1.40 -4.17 -8.07
CA ASN A 47 1.88 -3.33 -6.98
C ASN A 47 1.46 -1.86 -7.16
N ILE A 48 1.47 -1.34 -8.40
CA ILE A 48 0.94 0.00 -8.72
C ILE A 48 -0.56 0.05 -8.43
N ALA A 49 -1.32 -0.95 -8.91
CA ALA A 49 -2.76 -1.01 -8.71
C ALA A 49 -3.13 -1.06 -7.23
N ASP A 50 -2.45 -1.88 -6.42
CA ASP A 50 -2.69 -1.97 -4.98
C ASP A 50 -2.38 -0.64 -4.26
N ASN A 51 -1.20 -0.04 -4.52
CA ASN A 51 -0.82 1.25 -3.89
C ASN A 51 -1.83 2.36 -4.22
N THR A 52 -2.24 2.43 -5.49
CA THR A 52 -3.21 3.43 -5.96
C THR A 52 -4.60 3.16 -5.40
N GLY A 53 -5.07 1.92 -5.52
CA GLY A 53 -6.41 1.51 -5.12
C GLY A 53 -6.67 1.73 -3.63
N VAL A 54 -5.73 1.35 -2.77
CA VAL A 54 -5.84 1.56 -1.31
C VAL A 54 -5.91 3.04 -0.99
N ARG A 55 -5.08 3.88 -1.62
CA ARG A 55 -5.10 5.32 -1.37
C ARG A 55 -6.41 5.97 -1.81
N ILE A 56 -6.91 5.66 -3.01
CA ILE A 56 -8.18 6.19 -3.49
C ILE A 56 -9.33 5.76 -2.57
N ALA A 57 -9.38 4.48 -2.18
CA ALA A 57 -10.39 3.97 -1.26
C ALA A 57 -10.32 4.63 0.12
N PHE A 58 -9.10 4.92 0.62
CA PHE A 58 -8.93 5.64 1.88
C PHE A 58 -9.44 7.08 1.79
N TYR A 59 -9.18 7.81 0.71
CA TYR A 59 -9.74 9.15 0.54
C TYR A 59 -11.27 9.14 0.42
N ALA A 60 -11.84 8.14 -0.24
CA ALA A 60 -13.29 7.97 -0.25
C ALA A 60 -13.86 7.73 1.16
N LEU A 61 -13.16 6.98 2.02
CA LEU A 61 -13.52 6.87 3.43
C LEU A 61 -13.47 8.23 4.13
N LEU A 62 -12.41 9.02 3.95
CA LEU A 62 -12.30 10.33 4.58
C LEU A 62 -13.44 11.27 4.16
N ASP A 63 -13.82 11.27 2.88
CA ASP A 63 -14.96 12.02 2.38
C ASP A 63 -16.27 11.57 3.04
N GLN A 64 -16.46 10.27 3.20
CA GLN A 64 -17.62 9.71 3.91
C GLN A 64 -17.65 10.11 5.38
N LEU A 65 -16.51 10.07 6.06
CA LEU A 65 -16.42 10.48 7.47
C LEU A 65 -16.70 11.98 7.64
N ALA A 66 -16.19 12.82 6.74
CA ALA A 66 -16.42 14.25 6.74
C ALA A 66 -17.88 14.63 6.49
N ALA A 67 -18.62 13.82 5.74
CA ALA A 67 -20.05 14.01 5.47
C ALA A 67 -20.96 13.61 6.65
N GLN A 68 -20.45 12.93 7.68
CA GLN A 68 -21.24 12.53 8.84
C GLN A 68 -21.56 13.72 9.73
N PRO A 69 -22.81 13.83 10.26
CA PRO A 69 -23.20 14.92 11.15
C PRO A 69 -22.52 14.86 12.52
N ARG A 70 -21.92 13.74 12.88
CA ARG A 70 -21.18 13.50 14.12
C ARG A 70 -19.94 12.67 13.82
N PRO A 71 -18.86 12.83 14.59
CA PRO A 71 -17.69 11.99 14.48
C PRO A 71 -18.05 10.50 14.61
N THR A 72 -17.52 9.67 13.71
CA THR A 72 -17.68 8.23 13.80
C THR A 72 -16.83 7.69 14.96
N PRO A 73 -17.42 6.97 15.93
CA PRO A 73 -16.69 6.49 17.09
C PRO A 73 -15.67 5.39 16.71
N ALA A 74 -14.66 5.24 17.56
CA ALA A 74 -13.80 4.06 17.52
C ALA A 74 -14.60 2.80 17.87
N VAL A 75 -14.22 1.67 17.27
CA VAL A 75 -14.78 0.35 17.55
C VAL A 75 -13.63 -0.58 17.92
N ASP A 76 -13.75 -1.30 19.01
CA ASP A 76 -12.71 -2.18 19.56
C ASP A 76 -11.34 -1.47 19.75
N GLY A 77 -11.39 -0.18 20.10
CA GLY A 77 -10.21 0.66 20.31
C GLY A 77 -9.57 1.20 19.03
N PHE A 78 -10.10 0.90 17.85
CA PHE A 78 -9.58 1.37 16.57
C PHE A 78 -10.43 2.48 15.97
N THR A 79 -9.76 3.53 15.48
CA THR A 79 -10.43 4.60 14.72
C THR A 79 -10.94 4.07 13.37
N PRO A 80 -11.86 4.77 12.69
CA PRO A 80 -12.30 4.39 11.35
C PRO A 80 -11.15 4.22 10.36
N GLU A 81 -10.14 5.10 10.41
CA GLU A 81 -8.96 5.05 9.54
C GLU A 81 -8.10 3.81 9.83
N GLN A 82 -7.89 3.49 11.11
CA GLN A 82 -7.15 2.29 11.50
C GLN A 82 -7.89 1.02 11.05
N ARG A 83 -9.22 0.99 11.23
CA ARG A 83 -10.05 -0.13 10.79
C ARG A 83 -10.01 -0.35 9.28
N PHE A 84 -9.93 0.72 8.49
CA PHE A 84 -9.77 0.62 7.05
C PHE A 84 -8.50 -0.17 6.69
N PHE A 85 -7.35 0.20 7.26
CA PHE A 85 -6.10 -0.49 6.98
C PHE A 85 -6.06 -1.92 7.52
N LEU A 86 -6.69 -2.16 8.68
CA LEU A 86 -6.85 -3.52 9.20
C LEU A 86 -7.73 -4.39 8.29
N SER A 87 -8.81 -3.83 7.73
CA SER A 87 -9.65 -4.52 6.74
C SER A 87 -8.87 -4.88 5.48
N TRP A 88 -8.06 -3.95 4.97
CA TRP A 88 -7.16 -4.24 3.86
C TRP A 88 -6.23 -5.42 4.17
N ALA A 89 -5.59 -5.41 5.34
CA ALA A 89 -4.70 -6.48 5.75
C ALA A 89 -5.43 -7.84 5.88
N GLN A 90 -6.65 -7.84 6.39
CA GLN A 90 -7.48 -9.05 6.50
C GLN A 90 -7.84 -9.66 5.13
N THR A 91 -7.98 -8.85 4.09
CA THR A 91 -8.24 -9.34 2.72
C THR A 91 -7.11 -10.27 2.23
N TRP A 92 -5.90 -10.05 2.71
CA TRP A 92 -4.70 -10.82 2.33
C TRP A 92 -4.28 -11.86 3.37
N CYS A 93 -5.14 -12.16 4.34
CA CYS A 93 -4.85 -13.17 5.36
C CYS A 93 -4.89 -14.57 4.72
N GLU A 94 -3.70 -15.11 4.42
CA GLU A 94 -3.55 -16.45 3.85
C GLU A 94 -2.43 -17.22 4.55
N GLN A 95 -2.52 -18.54 4.49
CA GLN A 95 -1.43 -19.45 4.84
C GLN A 95 -1.10 -20.30 3.62
N ALA A 96 0.15 -20.27 3.18
CA ALA A 96 0.64 -21.02 2.05
C ALA A 96 1.90 -21.82 2.42
N SER A 97 2.10 -22.98 1.80
CA SER A 97 3.34 -23.73 1.97
C SER A 97 4.51 -23.01 1.30
N ASP A 98 5.74 -23.22 1.81
CA ASP A 98 6.95 -22.62 1.23
C ASP A 98 7.13 -22.95 -0.24
N ALA A 99 6.81 -24.17 -0.65
CA ALA A 99 6.88 -24.59 -2.05
C ALA A 99 5.94 -23.77 -2.93
N ASN A 100 4.71 -23.50 -2.46
CA ASN A 100 3.76 -22.67 -3.19
C ASN A 100 4.22 -21.21 -3.24
N VAL A 101 4.71 -20.67 -2.12
CA VAL A 101 5.23 -19.29 -2.07
C VAL A 101 6.41 -19.11 -3.03
N ARG A 102 7.36 -20.09 -3.06
CA ARG A 102 8.50 -20.06 -4.00
C ARG A 102 8.05 -20.05 -5.45
N ARG A 103 7.12 -20.93 -5.82
CA ARG A 103 6.61 -21.00 -7.19
C ARG A 103 5.91 -19.68 -7.56
N ARG A 104 5.00 -19.19 -6.72
CA ARG A 104 4.28 -17.94 -6.98
C ARG A 104 5.20 -16.73 -7.09
N ALA A 105 6.25 -16.65 -6.28
CA ALA A 105 7.20 -15.54 -6.35
C ALA A 105 7.92 -15.42 -7.69
N GLN A 106 7.98 -16.51 -8.49
CA GLN A 106 8.64 -16.54 -9.79
C GLN A 106 7.66 -16.44 -10.97
N GLU A 107 6.42 -16.89 -10.79
CA GLU A 107 5.46 -17.09 -11.89
C GLU A 107 4.22 -16.19 -11.79
N ASP A 108 3.85 -15.77 -10.58
CA ASP A 108 2.64 -14.97 -10.34
C ASP A 108 2.92 -13.47 -10.50
N VAL A 109 2.04 -12.79 -11.21
CA VAL A 109 2.09 -11.32 -11.35
C VAL A 109 1.75 -10.58 -10.05
N HIS A 110 1.24 -11.30 -9.06
CA HIS A 110 0.91 -10.76 -7.74
C HIS A 110 2.02 -11.06 -6.73
N ALA A 111 2.42 -10.07 -5.99
CA ALA A 111 3.30 -10.26 -4.84
C ALA A 111 2.62 -11.18 -3.79
N PRO A 112 3.40 -11.93 -2.97
CA PRO A 112 2.84 -12.68 -1.85
C PRO A 112 1.99 -11.78 -0.93
N ALA A 113 0.92 -12.34 -0.35
CA ALA A 113 -0.06 -11.64 0.47
C ALA A 113 0.53 -10.72 1.54
N ARG A 114 1.60 -11.18 2.23
CA ARG A 114 2.36 -10.36 3.17
C ARG A 114 2.83 -9.04 2.57
N TRP A 115 3.25 -9.04 1.29
CA TRP A 115 3.78 -7.85 0.62
C TRP A 115 2.71 -7.02 -0.07
N ARG A 116 1.59 -7.63 -0.44
CA ARG A 116 0.38 -6.87 -0.80
C ARG A 116 -0.18 -6.09 0.39
N THR A 117 0.05 -6.55 1.60
CA THR A 117 -0.25 -5.80 2.82
C THR A 117 0.87 -4.82 3.18
N ASN A 118 2.01 -5.33 3.65
CA ASN A 118 3.06 -4.50 4.25
C ASN A 118 3.78 -3.64 3.22
N GLY A 119 4.00 -4.17 2.02
CA GLY A 119 4.66 -3.46 0.92
C GLY A 119 3.85 -2.26 0.43
N VAL A 120 2.53 -2.37 0.46
CA VAL A 120 1.62 -1.26 0.12
C VAL A 120 1.53 -0.25 1.27
N LEU A 121 1.21 -0.72 2.48
CA LEU A 121 0.94 0.17 3.62
C LEU A 121 2.15 1.01 4.03
N GLN A 122 3.37 0.50 3.91
CA GLN A 122 4.59 1.29 4.21
C GLN A 122 4.79 2.49 3.28
N ASN A 123 4.16 2.49 2.09
CA ASN A 123 4.20 3.59 1.12
C ASN A 123 3.14 4.68 1.38
N LEU A 124 2.24 4.47 2.33
CA LEU A 124 1.13 5.37 2.63
C LEU A 124 1.40 6.23 3.87
N ASP A 125 1.55 7.53 3.70
CA ASP A 125 1.67 8.46 4.83
C ASP A 125 0.42 8.44 5.72
N GLU A 126 -0.72 8.17 5.12
CA GLU A 126 -2.01 8.03 5.78
C GLU A 126 -2.00 6.88 6.79
N PHE A 127 -1.42 5.73 6.42
CA PHE A 127 -1.20 4.61 7.33
C PHE A 127 -0.28 5.00 8.49
N ARG A 128 0.85 5.64 8.18
CA ARG A 128 1.80 6.09 9.21
C ARG A 128 1.14 7.02 10.23
N LYS A 129 0.32 7.95 9.77
CA LYS A 129 -0.43 8.88 10.64
C LYS A 129 -1.45 8.13 11.49
N ALA A 130 -2.22 7.22 10.90
CA ALA A 130 -3.26 6.47 11.59
C ALA A 130 -2.71 5.63 12.75
N PHE A 131 -1.51 5.05 12.58
CA PHE A 131 -0.89 4.18 13.58
C PHE A 131 0.26 4.83 14.36
N GLY A 132 0.58 6.09 14.12
CA GLY A 132 1.67 6.79 14.81
C GLY A 132 3.04 6.15 14.55
N CYS A 133 3.29 5.65 13.34
CA CYS A 133 4.53 4.93 13.01
C CYS A 133 5.74 5.87 13.10
N THR A 134 6.76 5.45 13.85
CA THR A 134 8.02 6.20 13.99
C THR A 134 8.81 6.16 12.68
N ALA A 135 9.26 7.33 12.22
CA ALA A 135 10.10 7.43 11.01
C ALA A 135 11.37 6.55 11.12
N GLY A 136 11.74 5.91 10.03
CA GLY A 136 12.88 5.00 9.95
C GLY A 136 12.61 3.56 10.38
N THR A 137 11.39 3.25 10.85
CA THR A 137 10.96 1.86 11.10
C THR A 137 10.55 1.15 9.79
N PRO A 138 10.47 -0.20 9.76
CA PRO A 138 10.09 -0.93 8.56
C PRO A 138 8.77 -0.49 7.93
N MET A 139 7.79 -0.06 8.77
CA MET A 139 6.49 0.43 8.30
C MET A 139 6.44 1.95 8.08
N ALA A 140 7.56 2.64 8.26
CA ALA A 140 7.74 4.06 7.98
C ALA A 140 9.15 4.33 7.42
N PRO A 141 9.55 3.67 6.31
CA PRO A 141 10.87 3.88 5.72
C PRO A 141 11.07 5.33 5.27
N PRO A 142 12.31 5.82 5.20
CA PRO A 142 12.59 7.21 4.80
C PRO A 142 12.22 7.48 3.34
N ASN A 143 12.39 6.48 2.48
CA ASN A 143 12.06 6.57 1.06
C ASN A 143 10.80 5.77 0.76
N VAL A 144 9.80 6.43 0.21
CA VAL A 144 8.53 5.81 -0.19
C VAL A 144 8.26 6.12 -1.65
N CYS A 145 7.75 5.14 -2.36
CA CYS A 145 7.24 5.35 -3.70
C CYS A 145 5.78 5.81 -3.63
N ARG A 146 5.53 7.04 -4.08
CA ARG A 146 4.17 7.57 -4.23
C ARG A 146 3.77 7.46 -5.68
N VAL A 147 2.84 6.56 -5.95
CA VAL A 147 2.35 6.33 -7.33
C VAL A 147 1.35 7.41 -7.76
N TRP A 148 0.70 8.09 -6.77
CA TRP A 148 -0.27 9.21 -6.98
C TRP A 148 -0.16 10.24 -5.87
#